data_dd2f5da10d10fa6e7ba0a4b3b7e3f9fa
#
_entry.id   dd2f5da10d10fa6e7ba0a4b3b7e3f9fa
#
_cell.length_a   1.000
_cell.length_b   1.000
_cell.length_c   1.000
_cell.angle_alpha   90.00
_cell.angle_beta   90.00
_cell.angle_gamma   90.00
#
_symmetry.space_group_name_H-M   'P 1'
#
loop_
_entity.id
_entity.type
_entity.pdbx_description
1 polymer ?
#
loop_
_entity_poly.entity_id
_entity_poly.type
_entity_poly.pdbx_seq_one_letter_code
_entity_poly.pdbx_strand_id
1 'polypeptide(L)'
;GRLDNQMNFGNPPFFPEEQKLVCINGSHEELEYNRASDYSLLSDPGAFLESLSSIDLNWSSWFSLQQERREAWVTHWEEHITKETLSNSKIHPLQLSLDVQSILDDDDWLIFDGGNTHFWSEIAVNMAGWRGKKLGGIMHPGNYSLLGVGVSFAISAKALNPSKNVVLISGDGAFLSGGLSVEAAFQENLPITVVIDNN
;
A
#
# COMPACT_ATOMS: atom_id res chain seq x y z
N GLY A 1 9.88 11.42 -2.00
CA GLY A 1 9.94 10.41 -0.94
C GLY A 1 11.10 10.70 -0.01
N ARG A 2 11.16 9.96 1.09
CA ARG A 2 12.23 10.07 2.09
C ARG A 2 12.98 8.75 2.13
N LEU A 3 14.31 8.82 2.25
CA LEU A 3 15.15 7.65 2.51
C LEU A 3 15.12 7.30 3.99
N ASP A 4 14.02 6.73 4.46
CA ASP A 4 13.81 6.31 5.85
C ASP A 4 14.21 4.84 6.09
N ASN A 5 13.77 4.27 7.21
CA ASN A 5 14.07 2.90 7.58
C ASN A 5 13.54 1.86 6.55
N GLN A 6 12.41 2.10 5.91
CA GLN A 6 11.83 1.20 4.91
C GLN A 6 12.71 1.10 3.67
N MET A 7 13.44 2.20 3.36
CA MET A 7 14.41 2.28 2.27
C MET A 7 15.85 2.01 2.73
N ASN A 8 16.04 1.37 3.89
CA ASN A 8 17.33 1.16 4.53
C ASN A 8 18.19 2.43 4.59
N PHE A 9 17.56 3.58 4.82
CA PHE A 9 18.22 4.89 4.87
C PHE A 9 19.06 5.23 3.63
N GLY A 10 18.75 4.64 2.48
CA GLY A 10 19.51 4.80 1.23
C GLY A 10 20.81 4.00 1.17
N ASN A 11 20.99 2.97 2.01
CA ASN A 11 22.20 2.16 2.09
C ASN A 11 22.06 0.79 1.40
N PRO A 12 23.17 0.06 1.18
CA PRO A 12 23.12 -1.32 0.74
C PRO A 12 22.30 -2.22 1.68
N PRO A 13 21.65 -3.27 1.16
CA PRO A 13 21.71 -3.74 -0.22
C PRO A 13 20.76 -3.03 -1.20
N PHE A 14 19.82 -2.18 -0.72
CA PHE A 14 18.82 -1.55 -1.58
C PHE A 14 19.42 -0.49 -2.50
N PHE A 15 20.40 0.24 -2.00
CA PHE A 15 21.10 1.28 -2.74
C PHE A 15 22.60 0.99 -2.70
N PRO A 16 23.20 0.41 -3.75
CA PRO A 16 24.64 0.21 -3.85
C PRO A 16 25.41 1.52 -3.63
N GLU A 17 26.62 1.43 -3.05
CA GLU A 17 27.45 2.61 -2.76
C GLU A 17 27.82 3.39 -4.02
N GLU A 18 28.10 2.66 -5.11
CA GLU A 18 28.47 3.22 -6.40
C GLU A 18 27.30 3.82 -7.18
N GLN A 19 26.05 3.60 -6.72
CA GLN A 19 24.87 4.16 -7.35
C GLN A 19 24.77 5.64 -7.09
N LYS A 20 24.72 6.44 -8.17
CA LYS A 20 24.49 7.87 -8.09
C LYS A 20 23.08 8.17 -7.61
N LEU A 21 22.98 9.10 -6.68
CA LEU A 21 21.73 9.56 -6.10
C LEU A 21 21.45 11.00 -6.51
N VAL A 22 20.28 11.22 -7.09
CA VAL A 22 19.74 12.54 -7.35
C VAL A 22 18.57 12.78 -6.39
N CYS A 23 18.67 13.78 -5.53
CA CYS A 23 17.63 14.12 -4.59
C CYS A 23 16.91 15.42 -5.02
N ILE A 24 15.59 15.34 -5.15
CA ILE A 24 14.74 16.48 -5.46
C ILE A 24 13.69 16.58 -4.37
N ASN A 25 13.69 17.68 -3.66
CA ASN A 25 12.78 17.89 -2.55
C ASN A 25 12.44 19.39 -2.40
N GLY A 26 11.22 19.66 -1.94
CA GLY A 26 10.75 21.00 -1.60
C GLY A 26 11.27 21.52 -0.26
N SER A 27 11.92 20.67 0.56
CA SER A 27 12.54 21.03 1.83
C SER A 27 14.05 20.90 1.74
N HIS A 28 14.77 21.94 2.14
CA HIS A 28 16.23 21.94 2.18
C HIS A 28 16.77 20.91 3.20
N GLU A 29 16.07 20.75 4.32
CA GLU A 29 16.45 19.82 5.39
C GLU A 29 16.38 18.34 4.94
N GLU A 30 15.48 18.03 4.00
CA GLU A 30 15.29 16.66 3.49
C GLU A 30 16.28 16.30 2.37
N LEU A 31 16.96 17.27 1.76
CA LEU A 31 17.86 17.00 0.63
C LEU A 31 19.09 16.18 1.01
N GLU A 32 19.54 16.29 2.25
CA GLU A 32 20.73 15.61 2.75
C GLU A 32 20.41 14.60 3.86
N TYR A 33 19.13 14.28 4.03
CA TYR A 33 18.70 13.40 5.10
C TYR A 33 19.12 11.95 4.83
N ASN A 34 19.79 11.33 5.78
CA ASN A 34 20.32 9.96 5.81
C ASN A 34 21.49 9.68 4.86
N ARG A 35 21.32 9.77 3.56
CA ARG A 35 22.39 9.57 2.57
C ARG A 35 22.64 10.86 1.78
N ALA A 36 23.87 11.29 1.74
CA ALA A 36 24.26 12.38 0.88
C ALA A 36 24.02 12.03 -0.60
N SER A 37 23.43 12.95 -1.34
CA SER A 37 23.17 12.78 -2.77
C SER A 37 24.31 13.36 -3.60
N ASP A 38 24.57 12.75 -4.77
CA ASP A 38 25.53 13.28 -5.75
C ASP A 38 25.03 14.63 -6.34
N TYR A 39 23.71 14.76 -6.47
CA TYR A 39 23.05 15.98 -6.94
C TYR A 39 21.82 16.27 -6.09
N SER A 40 21.74 17.47 -5.54
CA SER A 40 20.61 17.96 -4.75
C SER A 40 19.95 19.14 -5.44
N LEU A 41 18.63 19.09 -5.58
CA LEU A 41 17.85 20.17 -6.17
C LEU A 41 16.69 20.53 -5.24
N LEU A 42 16.68 21.75 -4.75
CA LEU A 42 15.56 22.31 -4.02
C LEU A 42 14.47 22.73 -5.03
N SER A 43 13.45 21.92 -5.18
CA SER A 43 12.37 22.15 -6.11
C SER A 43 11.13 21.36 -5.70
N ASP A 44 9.96 21.84 -6.11
CA ASP A 44 8.76 21.02 -6.14
C ASP A 44 8.98 19.84 -7.11
N PRO A 45 8.74 18.59 -6.70
CA PRO A 45 8.96 17.41 -7.55
C PRO A 45 8.11 17.43 -8.82
N GLY A 46 6.88 17.96 -8.77
CA GLY A 46 6.01 18.08 -9.94
C GLY A 46 6.59 19.05 -10.97
N ALA A 47 7.02 20.25 -10.52
CA ALA A 47 7.66 21.23 -11.40
C ALA A 47 8.95 20.68 -12.04
N PHE A 48 9.72 19.89 -11.27
CA PHE A 48 10.90 19.23 -11.82
C PHE A 48 10.51 18.22 -12.92
N LEU A 49 9.51 17.36 -12.67
CA LEU A 49 9.04 16.38 -13.67
C LEU A 49 8.50 17.07 -14.94
N GLU A 50 7.79 18.19 -14.79
CA GLU A 50 7.34 19.01 -15.93
C GLU A 50 8.53 19.52 -16.76
N SER A 51 9.61 19.93 -16.13
CA SER A 51 10.81 20.37 -16.84
C SER A 51 11.49 19.25 -17.66
N LEU A 52 11.33 17.99 -17.24
CA LEU A 52 11.85 16.85 -17.98
C LEU A 52 11.03 16.50 -19.22
N SER A 53 9.79 16.98 -19.34
CA SER A 53 8.90 16.66 -20.46
C SER A 53 9.45 17.13 -21.82
N SER A 54 10.35 18.11 -21.82
CA SER A 54 11.05 18.62 -23.00
C SER A 54 12.28 17.80 -23.42
N ILE A 55 12.68 16.81 -22.62
CA ILE A 55 13.87 15.99 -22.85
C ILE A 55 13.42 14.65 -23.43
N ASP A 56 13.97 14.30 -24.57
CA ASP A 56 13.74 12.96 -25.17
C ASP A 56 14.52 11.89 -24.39
N LEU A 57 13.79 11.21 -23.48
CA LEU A 57 14.33 10.18 -22.61
C LEU A 57 13.82 8.81 -23.09
N ASN A 58 14.72 7.96 -23.56
CA ASN A 58 14.34 6.60 -23.92
C ASN A 58 14.50 5.66 -22.70
N TRP A 59 13.37 5.35 -22.09
CA TRP A 59 13.27 4.46 -20.92
C TRP A 59 12.80 3.05 -21.26
N SER A 60 12.65 2.69 -22.53
CA SER A 60 12.01 1.44 -22.95
C SER A 60 12.66 0.19 -22.35
N SER A 61 13.99 0.10 -22.35
CA SER A 61 14.70 -1.04 -21.75
C SER A 61 14.52 -1.13 -20.23
N TRP A 62 14.49 0.03 -19.56
CA TRP A 62 14.25 0.08 -18.11
C TRP A 62 12.83 -0.35 -17.77
N PHE A 63 11.83 0.11 -18.51
CA PHE A 63 10.44 -0.31 -18.33
C PHE A 63 10.25 -1.81 -18.55
N SER A 64 10.86 -2.38 -19.59
CA SER A 64 10.82 -3.82 -19.85
C SER A 64 11.43 -4.62 -18.69
N LEU A 65 12.57 -4.18 -18.17
CA LEU A 65 13.20 -4.82 -17.01
C LEU A 65 12.34 -4.72 -15.75
N GLN A 66 11.70 -3.56 -15.51
CA GLN A 66 10.81 -3.40 -14.36
C GLN A 66 9.56 -4.28 -14.47
N GLN A 67 9.01 -4.43 -15.66
CA GLN A 67 7.88 -5.32 -15.91
C GLN A 67 8.24 -6.79 -15.64
N GLU A 68 9.37 -7.26 -16.16
CA GLU A 68 9.88 -8.61 -15.92
C GLU A 68 10.07 -8.90 -14.43
N ARG A 69 10.72 -7.97 -13.71
CA ARG A 69 10.94 -8.10 -12.26
C ARG A 69 9.64 -8.11 -11.47
N ARG A 70 8.68 -7.30 -11.85
CA ARG A 70 7.36 -7.25 -11.24
C ARG A 70 6.61 -8.57 -11.41
N GLU A 71 6.61 -9.13 -12.62
CA GLU A 71 5.98 -10.43 -12.92
C GLU A 71 6.64 -11.56 -12.12
N ALA A 72 7.97 -11.59 -12.07
CA ALA A 72 8.71 -12.56 -11.27
C ALA A 72 8.39 -12.45 -9.77
N TRP A 73 8.24 -11.21 -9.26
CA TRP A 73 7.88 -10.97 -7.86
C TRP A 73 6.45 -11.43 -7.55
N VAL A 74 5.48 -11.17 -8.42
CA VAL A 74 4.10 -11.64 -8.28
C VAL A 74 4.06 -13.16 -8.27
N THR A 75 4.70 -13.81 -9.23
CA THR A 75 4.79 -15.28 -9.32
C THR A 75 5.39 -15.89 -8.06
N HIS A 76 6.48 -15.28 -7.54
CA HIS A 76 7.11 -15.73 -6.29
C HIS A 76 6.11 -15.75 -5.12
N TRP A 77 5.33 -14.69 -4.95
CA TRP A 77 4.35 -14.62 -3.87
C TRP A 77 3.18 -15.59 -4.05
N GLU A 78 2.68 -15.78 -5.26
CA GLU A 78 1.64 -16.75 -5.56
C GLU A 78 2.07 -18.19 -5.24
N GLU A 79 3.29 -18.55 -5.59
CA GLU A 79 3.85 -19.84 -5.24
C GLU A 79 4.06 -20.00 -3.74
N HIS A 80 4.50 -18.95 -3.05
CA HIS A 80 4.73 -18.94 -1.61
C HIS A 80 3.42 -19.15 -0.85
N ILE A 81 2.38 -18.39 -1.17
CA ILE A 81 1.05 -18.51 -0.57
C ILE A 81 0.49 -19.93 -0.75
N THR A 82 0.61 -20.47 -1.96
CA THR A 82 0.12 -21.83 -2.28
C THR A 82 0.80 -22.87 -1.41
N LYS A 83 2.13 -22.79 -1.27
CA LYS A 83 2.90 -23.71 -0.42
C LYS A 83 2.52 -23.61 1.05
N GLU A 84 2.39 -22.39 1.58
CA GLU A 84 2.02 -22.18 2.98
C GLU A 84 0.60 -22.67 3.28
N THR A 85 -0.36 -22.36 2.45
CA THR A 85 -1.76 -22.81 2.62
C THR A 85 -1.85 -24.33 2.64
N LEU A 86 -1.10 -25.01 1.77
CA LEU A 86 -1.06 -26.47 1.73
C LEU A 86 -0.38 -27.08 2.96
N SER A 87 0.59 -26.41 3.56
CA SER A 87 1.35 -26.93 4.68
C SER A 87 0.67 -26.71 6.04
N ASN A 88 0.01 -25.57 6.23
CA ASN A 88 -0.44 -25.11 7.54
C ASN A 88 -1.95 -25.23 7.76
N SER A 89 -2.74 -25.56 6.74
CA SER A 89 -4.22 -25.57 6.79
C SER A 89 -4.83 -24.23 7.25
N LYS A 90 -4.07 -23.15 7.12
CA LYS A 90 -4.48 -21.76 7.44
C LYS A 90 -4.43 -20.90 6.19
N ILE A 91 -5.34 -19.94 6.11
CA ILE A 91 -5.32 -18.95 5.03
C ILE A 91 -4.20 -17.98 5.30
N HIS A 92 -3.27 -17.82 4.36
CA HIS A 92 -2.23 -16.81 4.45
C HIS A 92 -2.86 -15.40 4.38
N PRO A 93 -2.46 -14.40 5.19
CA PRO A 93 -3.05 -13.05 5.18
C PRO A 93 -3.05 -12.36 3.81
N LEU A 94 -2.01 -12.60 3.01
CA LEU A 94 -1.97 -12.12 1.62
C LEU A 94 -3.07 -12.77 0.77
N GLN A 95 -3.31 -14.09 0.92
CA GLN A 95 -4.39 -14.75 0.22
C GLN A 95 -5.75 -14.20 0.62
N LEU A 96 -5.99 -14.03 1.93
CA LEU A 96 -7.20 -13.40 2.44
C LEU A 96 -7.43 -12.01 1.80
N SER A 97 -6.39 -11.19 1.74
CA SER A 97 -6.49 -9.85 1.16
C SER A 97 -6.74 -9.89 -0.36
N LEU A 98 -6.15 -10.82 -1.08
CA LEU A 98 -6.39 -11.04 -2.52
C LEU A 98 -7.82 -11.54 -2.76
N ASP A 99 -8.31 -12.46 -1.95
CA ASP A 99 -9.67 -13.00 -2.07
C ASP A 99 -10.71 -11.91 -1.81
N VAL A 100 -10.52 -11.08 -0.79
CA VAL A 100 -11.38 -9.92 -0.53
C VAL A 100 -11.39 -8.96 -1.73
N GLN A 101 -10.24 -8.68 -2.31
CA GLN A 101 -10.19 -7.78 -3.46
C GLN A 101 -10.81 -8.39 -4.72
N SER A 102 -10.82 -9.72 -4.85
CA SER A 102 -11.39 -10.41 -5.99
C SER A 102 -12.92 -10.27 -6.08
N ILE A 103 -13.57 -10.09 -4.93
CA ILE A 103 -15.04 -9.96 -4.83
C ILE A 103 -15.52 -8.51 -4.85
N LEU A 104 -14.63 -7.52 -4.74
CA LEU A 104 -14.97 -6.11 -4.86
C LEU A 104 -15.20 -5.75 -6.33
N ASP A 105 -16.19 -4.92 -6.59
CA ASP A 105 -16.37 -4.27 -7.90
C ASP A 105 -15.43 -3.09 -8.07
N ASP A 106 -15.27 -2.64 -9.31
CA ASP A 106 -14.63 -1.36 -9.57
C ASP A 106 -15.44 -0.26 -8.86
N ASP A 107 -14.75 0.74 -8.32
CA ASP A 107 -15.33 1.81 -7.50
C ASP A 107 -15.74 1.44 -6.05
N ASP A 108 -15.65 0.19 -5.62
CA ASP A 108 -15.79 -0.16 -4.20
C ASP A 108 -14.60 0.29 -3.38
N TRP A 109 -14.77 0.39 -2.07
CA TRP A 109 -13.77 0.91 -1.15
C TRP A 109 -13.18 -0.19 -0.29
N LEU A 110 -11.85 -0.24 -0.27
CA LEU A 110 -11.08 -1.13 0.59
C LEU A 110 -10.41 -0.35 1.71
N ILE A 111 -10.67 -0.78 2.94
CA ILE A 111 -10.06 -0.24 4.13
C ILE A 111 -9.22 -1.36 4.77
N PHE A 112 -8.05 -1.05 5.25
CA PHE A 112 -7.29 -2.01 6.07
C PHE A 112 -6.68 -1.30 7.29
N ASP A 113 -6.73 -2.02 8.41
CA ASP A 113 -6.25 -1.53 9.70
C ASP A 113 -4.75 -1.71 9.84
N GLY A 114 -4.16 -1.16 10.88
CA GLY A 114 -2.74 -1.27 11.17
C GLY A 114 -2.26 -2.69 11.52
N GLY A 115 -0.95 -2.85 11.68
CA GLY A 115 -0.30 -4.12 12.01
C GLY A 115 0.08 -4.96 10.79
N ASN A 116 0.25 -6.27 10.97
CA ASN A 116 0.64 -7.17 9.88
C ASN A 116 -0.36 -7.19 8.73
N THR A 117 -1.65 -7.11 9.03
CA THR A 117 -2.72 -7.03 8.04
C THR A 117 -2.54 -5.86 7.08
N HIS A 118 -2.03 -4.73 7.56
CA HIS A 118 -1.69 -3.58 6.73
C HIS A 118 -0.67 -3.95 5.63
N PHE A 119 0.47 -4.53 6.02
CA PHE A 119 1.53 -4.89 5.06
C PHE A 119 1.06 -5.89 3.99
N TRP A 120 0.33 -6.92 4.41
CA TRP A 120 -0.19 -7.91 3.47
C TRP A 120 -1.26 -7.33 2.55
N SER A 121 -2.10 -6.44 3.05
CA SER A 121 -3.10 -5.75 2.24
C SER A 121 -2.47 -4.79 1.24
N GLU A 122 -1.40 -4.07 1.59
CA GLU A 122 -0.64 -3.24 0.63
C GLU A 122 -0.03 -4.07 -0.49
N ILE A 123 0.57 -5.22 -0.15
CA ILE A 123 1.10 -6.15 -1.17
C ILE A 123 -0.02 -6.61 -2.10
N ALA A 124 -1.16 -7.02 -1.55
CA ALA A 124 -2.32 -7.46 -2.33
C ALA A 124 -2.87 -6.36 -3.24
N VAL A 125 -2.97 -5.12 -2.75
CA VAL A 125 -3.41 -3.96 -3.54
C VAL A 125 -2.48 -3.72 -4.72
N ASN A 126 -1.17 -3.79 -4.51
CA ASN A 126 -0.20 -3.63 -5.59
C ASN A 126 -0.33 -4.76 -6.63
N MET A 127 -0.43 -6.02 -6.19
CA MET A 127 -0.60 -7.17 -7.08
C MET A 127 -1.88 -7.07 -7.91
N ALA A 128 -3.01 -6.75 -7.28
CA ALA A 128 -4.29 -6.60 -7.95
C ALA A 128 -4.30 -5.39 -8.92
N GLY A 129 -3.72 -4.27 -8.50
CA GLY A 129 -3.61 -3.06 -9.32
C GLY A 129 -2.77 -3.28 -10.58
N TRP A 130 -1.69 -4.06 -10.49
CA TRP A 130 -0.88 -4.43 -11.66
C TRP A 130 -1.63 -5.33 -12.65
N ARG A 131 -2.65 -6.06 -12.18
CA ARG A 131 -3.56 -6.86 -13.01
C ARG A 131 -4.75 -6.05 -13.53
N GLY A 132 -4.78 -4.76 -13.27
CA GLY A 132 -5.80 -3.85 -13.77
C GLY A 132 -7.00 -3.65 -12.85
N LYS A 133 -6.98 -4.20 -11.62
CA LYS A 133 -8.02 -3.94 -10.61
C LYS A 133 -8.03 -2.45 -10.26
N LYS A 134 -9.20 -1.86 -10.28
CA LYS A 134 -9.44 -0.49 -9.85
C LYS A 134 -10.36 -0.52 -8.64
N LEU A 135 -10.07 0.32 -7.68
CA LEU A 135 -10.92 0.53 -6.51
C LEU A 135 -11.31 2.01 -6.48
N GLY A 136 -12.49 2.28 -5.96
CA GLY A 136 -12.99 3.64 -5.77
C GLY A 136 -12.17 4.43 -4.76
N GLY A 137 -11.63 3.72 -3.77
CA GLY A 137 -10.71 4.29 -2.80
C GLY A 137 -10.10 3.24 -1.89
N ILE A 138 -8.98 3.64 -1.30
CA ILE A 138 -8.25 2.84 -0.31
C ILE A 138 -7.95 3.76 0.87
N MET A 139 -8.22 3.29 2.10
CA MET A 139 -7.84 4.00 3.32
C MET A 139 -7.12 3.07 4.28
N HIS A 140 -6.05 3.56 4.86
CA HIS A 140 -5.24 2.85 5.85
C HIS A 140 -4.48 3.86 6.74
N PRO A 141 -3.94 3.45 7.90
CA PRO A 141 -3.28 4.36 8.84
C PRO A 141 -1.94 4.94 8.37
N GLY A 142 -1.50 4.63 7.16
CA GLY A 142 -0.24 5.12 6.60
C GLY A 142 0.97 4.65 7.40
N ASN A 143 2.04 5.43 7.35
CA ASN A 143 3.32 5.11 7.99
C ASN A 143 3.26 4.98 9.52
N TYR A 144 2.22 5.50 10.16
CA TYR A 144 2.04 5.34 11.60
C TYR A 144 1.53 3.95 11.98
N SER A 145 0.92 3.22 11.05
CA SER A 145 0.38 1.86 11.24
C SER A 145 -0.46 1.72 12.53
N LEU A 146 -1.22 2.77 12.86
CA LEU A 146 -2.01 2.84 14.09
C LEU A 146 -3.12 1.79 14.07
N LEU A 147 -3.23 1.01 15.15
CA LEU A 147 -4.24 -0.03 15.31
C LEU A 147 -5.59 0.57 15.74
N GLY A 148 -6.69 -0.01 15.24
CA GLY A 148 -8.06 0.31 15.67
C GLY A 148 -8.70 1.49 14.95
N VAL A 149 -8.07 2.05 13.92
CA VAL A 149 -8.64 3.15 13.12
C VAL A 149 -9.53 2.66 11.97
N GLY A 150 -9.41 1.39 11.60
CA GLY A 150 -10.04 0.82 10.42
C GLY A 150 -11.56 0.98 10.40
N VAL A 151 -12.23 0.71 11.52
CA VAL A 151 -13.69 0.85 11.63
C VAL A 151 -14.13 2.30 11.38
N SER A 152 -13.44 3.28 11.99
CA SER A 152 -13.75 4.69 11.80
C SER A 152 -13.53 5.15 10.36
N PHE A 153 -12.48 4.64 9.71
CA PHE A 153 -12.21 4.91 8.29
C PHE A 153 -13.31 4.29 7.41
N ALA A 154 -13.73 3.06 7.68
CA ALA A 154 -14.79 2.39 6.94
C ALA A 154 -16.13 3.13 7.06
N ILE A 155 -16.49 3.60 8.26
CA ILE A 155 -17.66 4.43 8.49
C ILE A 155 -17.59 5.73 7.69
N SER A 156 -16.44 6.41 7.73
CA SER A 156 -16.23 7.66 7.00
C SER A 156 -16.32 7.45 5.48
N ALA A 157 -15.69 6.39 4.97
CA ALA A 157 -15.77 6.04 3.56
C ALA A 157 -17.21 5.75 3.12
N LYS A 158 -17.97 5.01 3.94
CA LYS A 158 -19.38 4.69 3.67
C LYS A 158 -20.29 5.90 3.72
N ALA A 159 -20.08 6.79 4.67
CA ALA A 159 -20.86 8.04 4.78
C ALA A 159 -20.66 8.94 3.55
N LEU A 160 -19.44 9.00 3.03
CA LEU A 160 -19.11 9.80 1.84
C LEU A 160 -19.52 9.11 0.52
N ASN A 161 -19.64 7.78 0.53
CA ASN A 161 -19.95 6.97 -0.66
C ASN A 161 -21.09 5.97 -0.36
N PRO A 162 -22.31 6.44 -0.06
CA PRO A 162 -23.39 5.59 0.45
C PRO A 162 -23.84 4.49 -0.49
N SER A 163 -23.64 4.65 -1.79
CA SER A 163 -24.02 3.64 -2.81
C SER A 163 -22.95 2.57 -3.06
N LYS A 164 -21.72 2.75 -2.52
CA LYS A 164 -20.59 1.84 -2.77
C LYS A 164 -20.44 0.82 -1.64
N ASN A 165 -19.92 -0.34 -1.95
CA ASN A 165 -19.49 -1.27 -0.92
C ASN A 165 -18.23 -0.75 -0.26
N VAL A 166 -18.16 -0.95 1.05
CA VAL A 166 -16.98 -0.62 1.87
C VAL A 166 -16.61 -1.86 2.65
N VAL A 167 -15.43 -2.38 2.41
CA VAL A 167 -14.90 -3.56 3.10
C VAL A 167 -13.67 -3.18 3.89
N LEU A 168 -13.68 -3.54 5.16
CA LEU A 168 -12.54 -3.41 6.08
C LEU A 168 -11.89 -4.78 6.28
N ILE A 169 -10.57 -4.86 6.11
CA ILE A 169 -9.75 -5.98 6.58
C ILE A 169 -9.02 -5.50 7.84
N SER A 170 -9.18 -6.22 8.95
CA SER A 170 -8.57 -5.87 10.24
C SER A 170 -8.04 -7.12 10.92
N GLY A 171 -6.89 -7.02 11.57
CA GLY A 171 -6.45 -8.04 12.51
C GLY A 171 -7.34 -8.06 13.75
N ASP A 172 -7.39 -9.18 14.43
CA ASP A 172 -8.19 -9.36 15.66
C ASP A 172 -7.85 -8.31 16.73
N GLY A 173 -6.57 -8.09 17.02
CA GLY A 173 -6.10 -7.09 17.98
C GLY A 173 -6.43 -5.66 17.57
N ALA A 174 -6.30 -5.33 16.29
CA ALA A 174 -6.65 -4.02 15.76
C ALA A 174 -8.17 -3.78 15.88
N PHE A 175 -8.97 -4.77 15.49
CA PHE A 175 -10.42 -4.69 15.63
C PHE A 175 -10.85 -4.53 17.09
N LEU A 176 -10.26 -5.29 18.02
CA LEU A 176 -10.57 -5.14 19.44
C LEU A 176 -10.25 -3.74 19.99
N SER A 177 -9.28 -3.04 19.44
CA SER A 177 -8.92 -1.68 19.85
C SER A 177 -9.92 -0.63 19.42
N GLY A 178 -10.62 -0.80 18.29
CA GLY A 178 -11.53 0.19 17.71
C GLY A 178 -12.93 -0.33 17.37
N GLY A 179 -13.18 -1.62 17.57
CA GLY A 179 -14.38 -2.32 17.09
C GLY A 179 -15.70 -1.81 17.67
N LEU A 180 -15.69 -1.24 18.86
CA LEU A 180 -16.91 -0.65 19.43
C LEU A 180 -17.51 0.48 18.58
N SER A 181 -16.70 1.08 17.71
CA SER A 181 -17.16 2.12 16.77
C SER A 181 -18.18 1.58 15.74
N VAL A 182 -18.35 0.26 15.59
CA VAL A 182 -19.40 -0.32 14.73
C VAL A 182 -20.81 0.08 15.18
N GLU A 183 -20.98 0.44 16.46
CA GLU A 183 -22.23 0.99 16.98
C GLU A 183 -22.67 2.24 16.20
N ALA A 184 -21.74 3.14 15.88
CA ALA A 184 -22.04 4.32 15.09
C ALA A 184 -22.47 3.95 13.65
N ALA A 185 -21.86 2.93 13.04
CA ALA A 185 -22.28 2.45 11.74
C ALA A 185 -23.74 1.94 11.77
N PHE A 186 -24.10 1.22 12.83
CA PHE A 186 -25.46 0.72 13.01
C PHE A 186 -26.47 1.86 13.22
N GLN A 187 -26.16 2.80 14.09
CA GLN A 187 -27.05 3.94 14.39
C GLN A 187 -27.32 4.83 13.17
N GLU A 188 -26.30 5.03 12.34
CA GLU A 188 -26.38 5.89 11.15
C GLU A 188 -26.80 5.13 9.89
N ASN A 189 -27.14 3.85 9.98
CA ASN A 189 -27.48 2.98 8.84
C ASN A 189 -26.40 2.98 7.74
N LEU A 190 -25.14 2.87 8.15
CA LEU A 190 -23.98 2.81 7.27
C LEU A 190 -23.47 1.36 7.15
N PRO A 191 -24.00 0.54 6.22
CA PRO A 191 -23.59 -0.84 6.12
C PRO A 191 -22.14 -0.95 5.63
N ILE A 192 -21.28 -1.53 6.44
CA ILE A 192 -19.89 -1.87 6.14
C ILE A 192 -19.69 -3.38 6.33
N THR A 193 -18.77 -3.96 5.58
CA THR A 193 -18.34 -5.35 5.76
C THR A 193 -16.99 -5.36 6.47
N VAL A 194 -16.88 -6.17 7.52
CA VAL A 194 -15.61 -6.32 8.26
C VAL A 194 -15.14 -7.76 8.14
N VAL A 195 -13.93 -7.93 7.66
CA VAL A 195 -13.21 -9.20 7.57
C VAL A 195 -12.12 -9.20 8.63
N ILE A 196 -12.16 -10.14 9.56
CA ILE A 196 -11.19 -10.27 10.64
C ILE A 196 -10.15 -11.34 10.27
N ASP A 197 -8.89 -10.92 10.20
CA ASP A 197 -7.74 -11.79 10.13
C ASP A 197 -7.34 -12.20 11.55
N ASN A 198 -7.59 -13.48 11.87
CA ASN A 198 -7.32 -14.06 13.20
C ASN A 198 -6.38 -15.27 13.04
N ASN A 199 -5.16 -15.00 12.59
CA ASN A 199 -4.11 -16.00 12.37
C ASN A 199 -3.21 -16.21 13.57
#